data_048e3aa591b13bb2e9965f88f106f724
#
_entry.id   048e3aa591b13bb2e9965f88f106f724
#
_cell.length_a   1.000
_cell.length_b   1.000
_cell.length_c   1.000
_cell.angle_alpha   90.00
_cell.angle_beta   90.00
_cell.angle_gamma   90.00
#
_symmetry.space_group_name_H-M   'P 1'
#
loop_
_entity.id
_entity.type
_entity.pdbx_description
1 polymer ?
#
loop_
_entity_poly.entity_id
_entity_poly.type
_entity_poly.pdbx_seq_one_letter_code
_entity_poly.pdbx_strand_id
1 'polypeptide(L)'
;SLTPEQLQQLFDPPEQPSLSQLREALTRVGVAAEGRGYELKEVASGWRMQVRARFAPWVTRLAQEKPPRYSRALLETLALILYRQPITRAEIEAVRGVAVSSSIMKSLLEQGWIAVIGHREVPGRPAIYATTRQLLDHFNLKSLSELPPLAELVDLNVSHPQLELGELDPPTTPLTREHP
;
A
#
# COMPACT_ATOMS: atom_id res chain seq x y z
N SER A 1 -6.41 -0.97 12.47
CA SER A 1 -7.75 -0.50 12.08
C SER A 1 -8.83 -1.32 12.75
N LEU A 2 -9.96 -0.69 13.03
CA LEU A 2 -11.13 -1.33 13.64
C LEU A 2 -12.38 -0.95 12.85
N THR A 3 -13.24 -1.93 12.60
CA THR A 3 -14.55 -1.68 11.99
C THR A 3 -15.55 -1.17 13.03
N PRO A 4 -16.63 -0.48 12.62
CA PRO A 4 -17.70 -0.10 13.56
C PRO A 4 -18.29 -1.29 14.32
N GLU A 5 -18.40 -2.47 13.70
CA GLU A 5 -18.88 -3.70 14.32
C GLU A 5 -17.90 -4.19 15.41
N GLN A 6 -16.60 -4.13 15.17
CA GLN A 6 -15.59 -4.46 16.17
C GLN A 6 -15.58 -3.46 17.33
N LEU A 7 -15.78 -2.17 17.04
CA LEU A 7 -15.91 -1.15 18.07
C LEU A 7 -17.17 -1.39 18.91
N GLN A 8 -18.30 -1.79 18.30
CA GLN A 8 -19.53 -2.10 18.99
C GLN A 8 -19.37 -3.25 20.00
N GLN A 9 -18.56 -4.26 19.64
CA GLN A 9 -18.30 -5.43 20.50
C GLN A 9 -17.48 -5.10 21.77
N LEU A 10 -16.90 -3.90 21.86
CA LEU A 10 -16.18 -3.47 23.08
C LEU A 10 -17.11 -3.01 24.21
N PHE A 11 -18.40 -2.84 23.92
CA PHE A 11 -19.39 -2.38 24.88
C PHE A 11 -20.28 -3.54 25.34
N ASP A 12 -20.54 -3.62 26.64
CA ASP A 12 -21.45 -4.60 27.19
C ASP A 12 -22.92 -4.17 27.01
N PRO A 13 -23.84 -5.09 26.74
CA PRO A 13 -25.27 -4.80 26.84
C PRO A 13 -25.67 -4.42 28.29
N PRO A 14 -26.50 -3.38 28.51
CA PRO A 14 -27.32 -2.63 27.57
C PRO A 14 -26.67 -1.34 27.00
N GLU A 15 -25.41 -1.06 27.31
CA GLU A 15 -24.73 0.20 26.95
C GLU A 15 -24.21 0.19 25.49
N GLN A 16 -24.43 -0.91 24.77
CA GLN A 16 -23.91 -1.09 23.41
C GLN A 16 -24.52 -0.06 22.44
N PRO A 17 -23.68 0.84 21.84
CA PRO A 17 -24.16 1.82 20.90
C PRO A 17 -24.56 1.18 19.57
N SER A 18 -25.49 1.79 18.85
CA SER A 18 -25.82 1.39 17.49
C SER A 18 -24.67 1.70 16.52
N LEU A 19 -24.60 0.99 15.39
CA LEU A 19 -23.61 1.25 14.35
C LEU A 19 -23.69 2.68 13.78
N SER A 20 -24.90 3.27 13.74
CA SER A 20 -25.09 4.66 13.32
C SER A 20 -24.45 5.65 14.30
N GLN A 21 -24.65 5.44 15.60
CA GLN A 21 -24.02 6.25 16.64
C GLN A 21 -22.50 6.16 16.61
N LEU A 22 -21.96 4.96 16.35
CA LEU A 22 -20.51 4.76 16.20
C LEU A 22 -19.96 5.47 14.98
N ARG A 23 -20.63 5.41 13.82
CA ARG A 23 -20.22 6.13 12.61
C ARG A 23 -20.26 7.65 12.82
N GLU A 24 -21.29 8.15 13.48
CA GLU A 24 -21.37 9.58 13.84
C GLU A 24 -20.25 9.98 14.79
N ALA A 25 -19.96 9.16 15.81
CA ALA A 25 -18.84 9.39 16.73
C ALA A 25 -17.49 9.41 15.99
N LEU A 26 -17.24 8.46 15.07
CA LEU A 26 -16.04 8.43 14.25
C LEU A 26 -15.92 9.69 13.38
N THR A 27 -17.03 10.17 12.80
CA THR A 27 -17.04 11.43 12.04
C THR A 27 -16.65 12.60 12.94
N ARG A 28 -17.21 12.71 14.16
CA ARG A 28 -16.84 13.76 15.14
C ARG A 28 -15.38 13.69 15.54
N VAL A 29 -14.83 12.49 15.73
CA VAL A 29 -13.38 12.30 16.02
C VAL A 29 -12.54 12.77 14.83
N GLY A 30 -12.97 12.47 13.60
CA GLY A 30 -12.30 12.96 12.39
C GLY A 30 -12.25 14.49 12.32
N VAL A 31 -13.38 15.16 12.56
CA VAL A 31 -13.48 16.64 12.62
C VAL A 31 -12.60 17.19 13.76
N ALA A 32 -12.61 16.59 14.94
CA ALA A 32 -11.76 17.02 16.07
C ALA A 32 -10.26 16.86 15.81
N ALA A 33 -9.89 16.01 14.85
CA ALA A 33 -8.51 15.81 14.39
C ALA A 33 -8.09 16.83 13.31
N GLU A 34 -9.00 17.68 12.80
CA GLU A 34 -8.66 18.71 11.82
C GLU A 34 -7.65 19.70 12.39
N GLY A 35 -6.70 20.12 11.56
CA GLY A 35 -5.60 21.02 11.96
C GLY A 35 -4.50 20.36 12.81
N ARG A 36 -4.68 19.13 13.31
CA ARG A 36 -3.68 18.41 14.11
C ARG A 36 -2.66 17.67 13.25
N GLY A 37 -1.61 17.13 13.88
CA GLY A 37 -0.56 16.34 13.20
C GLY A 37 -1.00 14.93 12.80
N TYR A 38 -2.17 14.49 13.23
CA TYR A 38 -2.76 13.18 12.96
C TYR A 38 -4.16 13.32 12.34
N GLU A 39 -4.66 12.24 11.82
CA GLU A 39 -6.00 12.16 11.23
C GLU A 39 -6.64 10.79 11.51
N LEU A 40 -7.96 10.74 11.54
CA LEU A 40 -8.71 9.51 11.51
C LEU A 40 -8.98 9.15 10.04
N LYS A 41 -8.46 8.02 9.58
CA LYS A 41 -8.59 7.54 8.20
C LYS A 41 -9.37 6.25 8.15
N GLU A 42 -10.33 6.19 7.24
CA GLU A 42 -11.01 4.95 6.89
C GLU A 42 -10.25 4.24 5.77
N VAL A 43 -9.97 2.96 5.95
CA VAL A 43 -9.27 2.09 5.02
C VAL A 43 -10.06 0.79 4.84
N ALA A 44 -9.61 -0.13 4.00
CA ALA A 44 -10.35 -1.36 3.67
C ALA A 44 -10.67 -2.24 4.89
N SER A 45 -9.84 -2.24 5.93
CA SER A 45 -10.06 -3.00 7.17
C SER A 45 -10.73 -2.21 8.30
N GLY A 46 -11.16 -0.98 8.05
CA GLY A 46 -11.85 -0.14 9.04
C GLY A 46 -11.16 1.20 9.29
N TRP A 47 -11.37 1.76 10.46
CA TRP A 47 -10.88 3.07 10.86
C TRP A 47 -9.57 2.97 11.64
N ARG A 48 -8.64 3.90 11.38
CA ARG A 48 -7.38 4.02 12.13
C ARG A 48 -6.95 5.46 12.30
N MET A 49 -6.27 5.72 13.40
CA MET A 49 -5.52 6.97 13.57
C MET A 49 -4.16 6.83 12.88
N GLN A 50 -3.76 7.84 12.13
CA GLN A 50 -2.45 7.89 11.49
C GLN A 50 -1.90 9.31 11.49
N VAL A 51 -0.57 9.43 11.37
CA VAL A 51 0.09 10.71 11.17
C VAL A 51 -0.19 11.20 9.76
N ARG A 52 -0.52 12.49 9.60
CA ARG A 52 -0.74 13.09 8.27
C ARG A 52 0.51 12.98 7.41
N ALA A 53 0.33 12.68 6.12
CA ALA A 53 1.41 12.47 5.16
C ALA A 53 2.46 13.59 5.15
N ARG A 54 2.03 14.85 5.35
CA ARG A 54 2.94 16.01 5.42
C ARG A 54 4.00 15.91 6.52
N PHE A 55 3.78 15.10 7.56
CA PHE A 55 4.73 14.89 8.66
C PHE A 55 5.56 13.62 8.52
N ALA A 56 5.32 12.81 7.48
CA ALA A 56 6.05 11.56 7.25
C ALA A 56 7.59 11.73 7.25
N PRO A 57 8.19 12.80 6.65
CA PRO A 57 9.63 12.97 6.66
C PRO A 57 10.23 13.08 8.07
N TRP A 58 9.51 13.71 9.00
CA TRP A 58 9.99 13.84 10.40
C TRP A 58 9.83 12.53 11.17
N VAL A 59 8.69 11.84 10.99
CA VAL A 59 8.45 10.53 11.63
C VAL A 59 9.48 9.51 11.17
N THR A 60 9.79 9.46 9.86
CA THR A 60 10.81 8.56 9.30
C THR A 60 12.20 8.83 9.89
N ARG A 61 12.56 10.11 10.09
CA ARG A 61 13.83 10.47 10.75
C ARG A 61 13.87 10.03 12.21
N LEU A 62 12.76 10.18 12.93
CA LEU A 62 12.66 9.77 14.34
C LEU A 62 12.75 8.25 14.48
N ALA A 63 12.09 7.50 13.62
CA ALA A 63 12.09 6.04 13.65
C ALA A 63 13.43 5.41 13.22
N GLN A 64 14.35 6.17 12.61
CA GLN A 64 15.64 5.71 12.07
C GLN A 64 15.52 4.51 11.10
N GLU A 65 14.31 4.19 10.67
CA GLU A 65 14.05 3.10 9.75
C GLU A 65 14.19 3.59 8.29
N LYS A 66 15.00 2.87 7.51
CA LYS A 66 15.01 3.11 6.07
C LYS A 66 13.74 2.48 5.47
N PRO A 67 12.93 3.26 4.75
CA PRO A 67 11.76 2.69 4.09
C PRO A 67 12.18 1.56 3.15
N PRO A 68 11.44 0.45 3.09
CA PRO A 68 11.74 -0.64 2.17
C PRO A 68 11.71 -0.13 0.73
N ARG A 69 12.73 -0.49 -0.05
CA ARG A 69 12.78 -0.17 -1.48
C ARG A 69 12.23 -1.34 -2.27
N TYR A 70 11.19 -1.11 -3.04
CA TYR A 70 10.62 -2.12 -3.93
C TYR A 70 11.19 -1.95 -5.34
N SER A 71 11.55 -3.06 -5.98
CA SER A 71 12.03 -3.01 -7.36
C SER A 71 10.91 -2.59 -8.32
N ARG A 72 11.26 -1.92 -9.41
CA ARG A 72 10.31 -1.54 -10.46
C ARG A 72 9.53 -2.75 -10.97
N ALA A 73 10.21 -3.88 -11.19
CA ALA A 73 9.57 -5.12 -11.63
C ALA A 73 8.52 -5.66 -10.65
N LEU A 74 8.74 -5.52 -9.32
CA LEU A 74 7.76 -5.88 -8.30
C LEU A 74 6.53 -4.96 -8.37
N LEU A 75 6.74 -3.65 -8.47
CA LEU A 75 5.64 -2.67 -8.56
C LEU A 75 4.82 -2.83 -9.84
N GLU A 76 5.45 -3.09 -10.99
CA GLU A 76 4.76 -3.39 -12.25
C GLU A 76 3.91 -4.66 -12.16
N THR A 77 4.45 -5.72 -11.52
CA THR A 77 3.72 -6.96 -11.30
C THR A 77 2.52 -6.74 -10.37
N LEU A 78 2.72 -6.01 -9.28
CA LEU A 78 1.65 -5.66 -8.33
C LEU A 78 0.56 -4.84 -9.02
N ALA A 79 0.92 -3.83 -9.83
CA ALA A 79 -0.02 -3.01 -10.57
C ALA A 79 -0.88 -3.85 -11.51
N LEU A 80 -0.27 -4.81 -12.25
CA LEU A 80 -1.04 -5.70 -13.12
C LEU A 80 -2.04 -6.56 -12.34
N ILE A 81 -1.63 -7.11 -11.18
CA ILE A 81 -2.55 -7.86 -10.33
C ILE A 81 -3.67 -6.95 -9.86
N LEU A 82 -3.35 -5.74 -9.39
CA LEU A 82 -4.30 -4.79 -8.85
C LEU A 82 -5.41 -4.41 -9.84
N TYR A 83 -5.04 -4.19 -11.12
CA TYR A 83 -5.98 -3.75 -12.16
C TYR A 83 -6.62 -4.87 -12.96
N ARG A 84 -6.02 -6.07 -12.98
CA ARG A 84 -6.46 -7.18 -13.83
C ARG A 84 -6.94 -8.41 -13.07
N GLN A 85 -6.94 -8.36 -11.74
CA GLN A 85 -7.42 -9.47 -10.91
C GLN A 85 -8.88 -9.87 -11.22
N PRO A 86 -9.19 -11.17 -11.17
CA PRO A 86 -8.34 -12.31 -10.83
C PRO A 86 -7.42 -12.74 -11.98
N ILE A 87 -6.13 -12.97 -11.72
CA ILE A 87 -5.10 -13.19 -12.74
C ILE A 87 -4.12 -14.29 -12.34
N THR A 88 -3.63 -15.07 -13.30
CA THR A 88 -2.56 -16.07 -13.12
C THR A 88 -1.18 -15.48 -13.43
N ARG A 89 -0.11 -16.17 -12.99
CA ARG A 89 1.25 -15.76 -13.31
C ARG A 89 1.52 -15.74 -14.82
N ALA A 90 1.04 -16.73 -15.56
CA ALA A 90 1.20 -16.78 -17.02
C ALA A 90 0.52 -15.60 -17.73
N GLU A 91 -0.66 -15.19 -17.25
CA GLU A 91 -1.38 -14.02 -17.79
C GLU A 91 -0.61 -12.71 -17.47
N ILE A 92 0.02 -12.60 -16.29
CA ILE A 92 0.90 -11.46 -15.96
C ILE A 92 2.10 -11.41 -16.90
N GLU A 93 2.77 -12.56 -17.11
CA GLU A 93 3.93 -12.68 -18.01
C GLU A 93 3.56 -12.35 -19.45
N ALA A 94 2.40 -12.78 -19.91
CA ALA A 94 1.89 -12.46 -21.25
C ALA A 94 1.67 -10.94 -21.45
N VAL A 95 1.18 -10.23 -20.44
CA VAL A 95 0.99 -8.77 -20.52
C VAL A 95 2.31 -8.03 -20.44
N ARG A 96 3.25 -8.47 -19.56
CA ARG A 96 4.54 -7.83 -19.40
C ARG A 96 5.54 -8.12 -20.54
N GLY A 97 5.33 -9.19 -21.30
CA GLY A 97 6.27 -9.67 -22.30
C GLY A 97 7.56 -10.30 -21.74
N VAL A 98 7.66 -10.42 -20.42
CA VAL A 98 8.82 -10.98 -19.70
C VAL A 98 8.39 -11.86 -18.54
N ALA A 99 9.20 -12.87 -18.23
CA ALA A 99 8.94 -13.76 -17.12
C ALA A 99 8.91 -13.00 -15.76
N VAL A 100 8.01 -13.41 -14.88
CA VAL A 100 7.95 -12.92 -13.51
C VAL A 100 8.80 -13.82 -12.61
N SER A 101 9.77 -13.28 -11.92
CA SER A 101 10.60 -14.08 -11.03
C SER A 101 9.78 -14.65 -9.87
N SER A 102 10.11 -15.88 -9.45
CA SER A 102 9.45 -16.51 -8.30
C SER A 102 9.67 -15.73 -7.01
N SER A 103 10.78 -14.99 -6.90
CA SER A 103 11.05 -14.12 -5.75
C SER A 103 10.07 -12.94 -5.66
N ILE A 104 9.66 -12.36 -6.80
CA ILE A 104 8.64 -11.30 -6.82
C ILE A 104 7.31 -11.83 -6.30
N MET A 105 6.83 -12.96 -6.83
CA MET A 105 5.56 -13.56 -6.38
C MET A 105 5.62 -13.94 -4.90
N LYS A 106 6.74 -14.51 -4.47
CA LYS A 106 6.97 -14.85 -3.06
C LYS A 106 6.95 -13.61 -2.17
N SER A 107 7.65 -12.54 -2.53
CA SER A 107 7.65 -11.29 -1.77
C SER A 107 6.25 -10.68 -1.66
N LEU A 108 5.47 -10.66 -2.74
CA LEU A 108 4.10 -10.12 -2.73
C LEU A 108 3.17 -10.95 -1.82
N LEU A 109 3.32 -12.28 -1.79
CA LEU A 109 2.60 -13.18 -0.90
C LEU A 109 3.03 -13.00 0.56
N GLU A 110 4.34 -12.92 0.83
CA GLU A 110 4.91 -12.73 2.18
C GLU A 110 4.53 -11.37 2.79
N GLN A 111 4.45 -10.32 1.96
CA GLN A 111 3.92 -9.02 2.39
C GLN A 111 2.40 -9.08 2.66
N GLY A 112 1.74 -10.16 2.31
CA GLY A 112 0.29 -10.25 2.40
C GLY A 112 -0.44 -9.29 1.45
N TRP A 113 0.20 -8.81 0.40
CA TRP A 113 -0.41 -7.88 -0.55
C TRP A 113 -1.27 -8.58 -1.60
N ILE A 114 -0.90 -9.81 -1.94
CA ILE A 114 -1.69 -10.69 -2.80
C ILE A 114 -2.00 -12.00 -2.08
N ALA A 115 -3.02 -12.70 -2.55
CA ALA A 115 -3.39 -14.03 -2.08
C ALA A 115 -3.75 -14.93 -3.26
N VAL A 116 -3.59 -16.24 -3.09
CA VAL A 116 -4.15 -17.25 -3.99
C VAL A 116 -5.63 -17.42 -3.64
N ILE A 117 -6.51 -17.10 -4.57
CA ILE A 117 -7.96 -17.19 -4.41
C ILE A 117 -8.56 -18.45 -5.06
N GLY A 118 -7.78 -19.21 -5.79
CA GLY A 118 -8.18 -20.43 -6.48
C GLY A 118 -7.15 -20.89 -7.49
N HIS A 119 -7.56 -21.82 -8.37
CA HIS A 119 -6.76 -22.36 -9.45
C HIS A 119 -7.61 -22.43 -10.72
N ARG A 120 -6.98 -22.26 -11.91
CA ARG A 120 -7.67 -22.51 -13.20
C ARG A 120 -7.86 -24.01 -13.42
N GLU A 121 -9.00 -24.39 -13.97
CA GLU A 121 -9.32 -25.78 -14.35
C GLU A 121 -8.71 -26.12 -15.75
N VAL A 122 -7.39 -25.94 -15.87
CA VAL A 122 -6.61 -26.24 -17.08
C VAL A 122 -5.37 -27.05 -16.70
N PRO A 123 -4.72 -27.78 -17.67
CA PRO A 123 -3.49 -28.50 -17.38
C PRO A 123 -2.46 -27.64 -16.63
N GLY A 124 -1.84 -28.22 -15.59
CA GLY A 124 -0.93 -27.50 -14.69
C GLY A 124 -1.62 -26.72 -13.55
N ARG A 125 -2.97 -26.61 -13.54
CA ARG A 125 -3.78 -25.96 -12.49
C ARG A 125 -3.13 -24.70 -11.90
N PRO A 126 -2.82 -23.68 -12.71
CA PRO A 126 -2.11 -22.48 -12.24
C PRO A 126 -2.94 -21.73 -11.19
N ALA A 127 -2.24 -21.23 -10.17
CA ALA A 127 -2.84 -20.42 -9.12
C ALA A 127 -3.36 -19.09 -9.68
N ILE A 128 -4.51 -18.66 -9.17
CA ILE A 128 -5.15 -17.37 -9.45
C ILE A 128 -4.88 -16.43 -8.28
N TYR A 129 -4.40 -15.24 -8.59
CA TYR A 129 -4.03 -14.23 -7.61
C TYR A 129 -5.02 -13.06 -7.62
N ALA A 130 -5.24 -12.51 -6.42
CA ALA A 130 -5.93 -11.24 -6.22
C ALA A 130 -5.27 -10.46 -5.09
N THR A 131 -5.53 -9.17 -5.04
CA THR A 131 -5.04 -8.30 -3.96
C THR A 131 -5.85 -8.52 -2.68
N THR A 132 -5.23 -8.19 -1.55
CA THR A 132 -5.83 -8.33 -0.22
C THR A 132 -6.28 -6.98 0.34
N ARG A 133 -7.06 -7.00 1.42
CA ARG A 133 -7.39 -5.80 2.20
C ARG A 133 -6.13 -5.16 2.79
N GLN A 134 -5.12 -5.96 3.15
CA GLN A 134 -3.86 -5.45 3.69
C GLN A 134 -3.12 -4.55 2.70
N LEU A 135 -3.16 -4.87 1.39
CA LEU A 135 -2.63 -3.99 0.35
C LEU A 135 -3.39 -2.66 0.31
N LEU A 136 -4.72 -2.69 0.33
CA LEU A 136 -5.53 -1.47 0.33
C LEU A 136 -5.24 -0.61 1.55
N ASP A 137 -5.12 -1.21 2.73
CA ASP A 137 -4.71 -0.52 3.96
C ASP A 137 -3.32 0.13 3.83
N HIS A 138 -2.38 -0.57 3.20
CA HIS A 138 -1.03 -0.05 2.97
C HIS A 138 -1.05 1.23 2.10
N PHE A 139 -1.91 1.27 1.10
CA PHE A 139 -2.10 2.44 0.23
C PHE A 139 -3.15 3.45 0.75
N ASN A 140 -3.67 3.28 1.96
CA ASN A 140 -4.72 4.14 2.52
C ASN A 140 -6.03 4.16 1.70
N LEU A 141 -6.39 3.06 1.05
CA LEU A 141 -7.58 2.92 0.23
C LEU A 141 -8.68 2.17 0.99
N LYS A 142 -9.93 2.57 0.79
CA LYS A 142 -11.11 1.84 1.28
C LYS A 142 -11.47 0.67 0.37
N SER A 143 -11.30 0.85 -0.93
CA SER A 143 -11.67 -0.13 -1.94
C SER A 143 -10.87 0.07 -3.22
N LEU A 144 -10.93 -0.92 -4.11
CA LEU A 144 -10.32 -0.84 -5.44
C LEU A 144 -10.91 0.27 -6.31
N SER A 145 -12.14 0.73 -6.04
CA SER A 145 -12.79 1.81 -6.79
C SER A 145 -12.15 3.18 -6.57
N GLU A 146 -11.32 3.34 -5.54
CA GLU A 146 -10.54 4.56 -5.30
C GLU A 146 -9.24 4.63 -6.12
N LEU A 147 -8.92 3.57 -6.86
CA LEU A 147 -7.77 3.58 -7.76
C LEU A 147 -8.06 4.48 -8.98
N PRO A 148 -7.08 5.29 -9.41
CA PRO A 148 -7.21 6.04 -10.65
C PRO A 148 -7.40 5.10 -11.83
N PRO A 149 -8.23 5.43 -12.82
CA PRO A 149 -8.40 4.61 -14.02
C PRO A 149 -7.08 4.47 -14.78
N LEU A 150 -6.84 3.31 -15.40
CA LEU A 150 -5.60 3.04 -16.15
C LEU A 150 -5.28 4.10 -17.21
N ALA A 151 -6.29 4.71 -17.81
CA ALA A 151 -6.12 5.77 -18.80
C ALA A 151 -5.39 6.99 -18.24
N GLU A 152 -5.69 7.39 -17.00
CA GLU A 152 -5.03 8.51 -16.34
C GLU A 152 -3.58 8.21 -15.97
N LEU A 153 -3.22 6.93 -15.71
CA LEU A 153 -1.86 6.50 -15.41
C LEU A 153 -0.93 6.56 -16.63
N VAL A 154 -1.46 6.41 -17.83
CA VAL A 154 -0.70 6.52 -19.09
C VAL A 154 -0.23 7.95 -19.28
N ASP A 155 -1.06 8.95 -18.96
CA ASP A 155 -0.73 10.36 -19.08
C ASP A 155 0.36 10.81 -18.09
N LEU A 156 0.43 10.20 -16.90
CA LEU A 156 1.50 10.47 -15.93
C LEU A 156 2.88 10.03 -16.42
N ASN A 157 2.96 8.96 -17.18
CA ASN A 157 4.23 8.50 -17.79
C ASN A 157 4.74 9.45 -18.90
N VAL A 158 3.84 10.18 -19.54
CA VAL A 158 4.21 11.18 -20.57
C VAL A 158 4.66 12.50 -19.91
N SER A 159 4.12 12.83 -18.74
CA SER A 159 4.40 14.09 -18.04
C SER A 159 5.66 14.06 -17.16
N HIS A 160 6.16 12.87 -16.80
CA HIS A 160 7.37 12.70 -15.99
C HIS A 160 8.29 11.63 -16.59
N PRO A 161 9.06 11.96 -17.65
CA PRO A 161 9.96 11.00 -18.29
C PRO A 161 11.15 10.56 -17.43
N GLN A 162 11.37 11.16 -16.28
CA GLN A 162 12.46 10.77 -15.37
C GLN A 162 12.16 11.26 -13.95
N LEU A 163 11.70 10.37 -13.09
CA LEU A 163 12.13 10.42 -11.70
C LEU A 163 13.59 9.94 -11.70
N GLU A 164 14.51 10.85 -11.99
CA GLU A 164 15.91 10.65 -11.69
C GLU A 164 16.02 10.42 -10.18
N LEU A 165 16.15 9.16 -9.80
CA LEU A 165 16.70 8.81 -8.50
C LEU A 165 18.15 9.28 -8.56
N GLY A 166 18.39 10.53 -8.10
CA GLY A 166 19.70 11.11 -8.04
C GLY A 166 20.69 10.12 -7.42
N GLU A 167 21.68 9.73 -8.19
CA GLU A 167 22.91 9.18 -7.67
C GLU A 167 23.47 10.23 -6.71
N LEU A 168 23.33 9.97 -5.43
CA LEU A 168 24.07 10.70 -4.41
C LEU A 168 25.52 10.20 -4.51
N ASP A 169 26.33 10.93 -5.22
CA ASP A 169 27.79 10.78 -5.17
C ASP A 169 28.23 10.79 -3.70
N PRO A 170 29.07 9.84 -3.27
CA PRO A 170 29.63 9.87 -1.92
C PRO A 170 30.53 11.11 -1.80
N PRO A 171 30.49 11.81 -0.66
CA PRO A 171 31.34 12.99 -0.47
C PRO A 171 32.82 12.58 -0.53
N THR A 172 33.49 13.07 -1.56
CA THR A 172 34.95 12.97 -1.69
C THR A 172 35.55 13.93 -0.68
N THR A 173 35.97 13.43 0.47
CA THR A 173 36.79 14.19 1.41
C THR A 173 38.28 14.01 1.01
N PRO A 174 39.02 15.03 0.64
CA PRO A 174 40.43 14.92 0.48
C PRO A 174 41.09 14.91 1.87
N LEU A 175 41.73 13.80 2.20
CA LEU A 175 42.67 13.72 3.33
C LEU A 175 43.92 14.52 3.01
N THR A 176 43.98 15.75 3.47
CA THR A 176 45.24 16.50 3.52
C THR A 176 46.05 15.94 4.70
N ARG A 177 47.10 15.18 4.38
CA ARG A 177 48.15 14.87 5.33
C ARG A 177 49.11 16.06 5.35
N GLU A 178 49.15 16.76 6.47
CA GLU A 178 50.34 17.54 6.85
C GLU A 178 51.05 16.82 7.98
N HIS A 179 52.33 16.49 7.73
CA HIS A 179 53.31 16.25 8.75
C HIS A 179 54.24 17.47 8.79
N PRO A 180 54.79 17.81 9.94
CA PRO A 180 56.18 17.47 10.25
C PRO A 180 56.31 16.54 11.47
#